data_7aea8c08cc1f1e649b80bab151848217
#
_entry.id   7aea8c08cc1f1e649b80bab151848217
#
_cell.length_a   1.000
_cell.length_b   1.000
_cell.length_c   1.000
_cell.angle_alpha   90.00
_cell.angle_beta   90.00
_cell.angle_gamma   90.00
#
_symmetry.space_group_name_H-M   'P 1'
#
loop_
_entity.id
_entity.type
_entity.pdbx_description
1 polymer ?
#
loop_
_entity_poly.entity_id
_entity_poly.type
_entity_poly.pdbx_seq_one_letter_code
_entity_poly.pdbx_strand_id
1 'polypeptide(L)'
;MNLVERFLRYVSFDTQSDENSGVTPSTPKQMVFAQYLKGELEALGLEEIELDEHGYLYATLPANTDKEVPTIGFIAHMDTSPDMTGAGVIPRIVHDYDGSDIVLCEEENIVLAPAQFPELLDHKGEDLIVTNGKTLLGADDKAGIAEIVTAIVYLQQHPEIKHGKIRVGFNPDEEIGLGAHKFDVAKFGCEWAYTMDGGEVGELEFENFNAAAAKVIVKGRNVHPGYAKNKMVNAIRVANEFMSLLPGNETPECTDGYEGFYHVVGVEGEVEQATITYIIRDHDRAKFEARKECMLAWGEAINAKYGAGTVTVELKDQYYNMRQQIEPVMHIIDIARQAMEEAGVTPKVKAIRGGTDGAQLSFKGLPCPNIFAGGLNFHGRYEFVPIQSMEKAMNVVVKIAEITTR
;
A
#
# COMPACT_ATOMS: atom_id res chain seq x y z
N MET A 1 -24.62 -2.19 12.08
CA MET A 1 -23.69 -1.02 12.12
C MET A 1 -23.77 -0.30 10.79
N ASN A 2 -23.79 1.03 10.80
CA ASN A 2 -23.57 1.83 9.60
C ASN A 2 -22.08 1.92 9.26
N LEU A 3 -21.72 2.61 8.18
CA LEU A 3 -20.32 2.72 7.70
C LEU A 3 -19.39 3.31 8.78
N VAL A 4 -19.78 4.43 9.38
CA VAL A 4 -18.97 5.14 10.38
C VAL A 4 -18.80 4.29 11.65
N GLU A 5 -19.90 3.72 12.17
CA GLU A 5 -19.87 2.83 13.34
C GLU A 5 -18.94 1.63 13.10
N ARG A 6 -18.96 1.06 11.90
CA ARG A 6 -18.12 -0.05 11.50
C ARG A 6 -16.65 0.36 11.46
N PHE A 7 -16.33 1.46 10.79
CA PHE A 7 -14.97 1.99 10.74
C PHE A 7 -14.42 2.29 12.14
N LEU A 8 -15.17 3.03 12.97
CA LEU A 8 -14.76 3.35 14.35
C LEU A 8 -14.55 2.08 15.19
N ARG A 9 -15.32 1.03 14.94
CA ARG A 9 -15.11 -0.27 15.58
C ARG A 9 -13.82 -0.94 15.10
N TYR A 10 -13.54 -0.91 13.79
CA TYR A 10 -12.37 -1.57 13.22
C TYR A 10 -11.06 -0.91 13.67
N VAL A 11 -10.99 0.41 13.71
CA VAL A 11 -9.78 1.12 14.16
C VAL A 11 -9.50 0.93 15.66
N SER A 12 -10.45 0.42 16.44
CA SER A 12 -10.21 0.08 17.84
C SER A 12 -9.35 -1.18 18.04
N PHE A 13 -9.14 -1.97 16.98
CA PHE A 13 -8.24 -3.11 17.01
C PHE A 13 -6.81 -2.66 16.68
N ASP A 14 -5.86 -3.01 17.53
CA ASP A 14 -4.45 -2.89 17.19
C ASP A 14 -4.07 -4.05 16.26
N THR A 15 -3.61 -3.73 15.06
CA THR A 15 -3.25 -4.70 14.02
C THR A 15 -1.89 -4.40 13.38
N GLN A 16 -1.06 -3.63 14.07
CA GLN A 16 0.27 -3.26 13.56
C GLN A 16 1.09 -4.47 13.15
N SER A 17 1.63 -4.43 11.93
CA SER A 17 2.54 -5.44 11.39
C SER A 17 3.97 -5.30 11.94
N ASP A 18 4.81 -6.33 11.72
CA ASP A 18 6.21 -6.38 12.17
C ASP A 18 7.10 -6.98 11.08
N GLU A 19 7.93 -6.14 10.47
CA GLU A 19 8.88 -6.51 9.41
C GLU A 19 9.87 -7.61 9.83
N ASN A 20 10.15 -7.73 11.13
CA ASN A 20 11.20 -8.60 11.66
C ASN A 20 10.67 -9.95 12.17
N SER A 21 9.36 -10.18 12.11
CA SER A 21 8.74 -11.38 12.70
C SER A 21 9.12 -12.69 12.00
N GLY A 22 9.28 -12.64 10.66
CA GLY A 22 9.58 -13.83 9.83
C GLY A 22 8.42 -14.83 9.71
N VAL A 23 7.23 -14.50 10.19
CA VAL A 23 6.01 -15.34 10.12
C VAL A 23 4.84 -14.57 9.50
N THR A 24 3.77 -15.25 9.12
CA THR A 24 2.53 -14.65 8.61
C THR A 24 1.33 -15.22 9.39
N PRO A 25 0.44 -14.41 9.98
CA PRO A 25 0.57 -12.95 10.05
C PRO A 25 1.76 -12.56 10.93
N SER A 26 2.37 -11.42 10.63
CA SER A 26 3.57 -10.94 11.32
C SER A 26 3.34 -10.64 12.80
N THR A 27 2.10 -10.35 13.16
CA THR A 27 1.67 -10.20 14.56
C THR A 27 0.37 -10.94 14.82
N PRO A 28 0.22 -11.57 16.01
CA PRO A 28 -1.01 -12.29 16.37
C PRO A 28 -2.23 -11.36 16.53
N LYS A 29 -2.03 -10.06 16.67
CA LYS A 29 -3.09 -9.05 16.77
C LYS A 29 -3.97 -9.01 15.51
N GLN A 30 -3.38 -9.23 14.34
CA GLN A 30 -4.10 -9.29 13.06
C GLN A 30 -5.09 -10.45 13.05
N MET A 31 -4.71 -11.61 13.60
CA MET A 31 -5.61 -12.77 13.72
C MET A 31 -6.82 -12.47 14.62
N VAL A 32 -6.65 -11.67 15.67
CA VAL A 32 -7.77 -11.25 16.53
C VAL A 32 -8.79 -10.44 15.73
N PHE A 33 -8.33 -9.51 14.91
CA PHE A 33 -9.22 -8.73 14.05
C PHE A 33 -9.85 -9.58 12.94
N ALA A 34 -9.07 -10.48 12.31
CA ALA A 34 -9.59 -11.43 11.32
C ALA A 34 -10.73 -12.30 11.88
N GLN A 35 -10.59 -12.79 13.11
CA GLN A 35 -11.64 -13.54 13.78
C GLN A 35 -12.90 -12.71 14.06
N TYR A 36 -12.73 -11.44 14.45
CA TYR A 36 -13.84 -10.52 14.61
C TYR A 36 -14.58 -10.30 13.28
N LEU A 37 -13.85 -10.01 12.19
CA LEU A 37 -14.42 -9.85 10.86
C LEU A 37 -15.15 -11.12 10.39
N LYS A 38 -14.55 -12.29 10.61
CA LYS A 38 -15.19 -13.58 10.30
C LYS A 38 -16.56 -13.68 10.97
N GLY A 39 -16.63 -13.38 12.28
CA GLY A 39 -17.90 -13.42 13.02
C GLY A 39 -18.92 -12.40 12.49
N GLU A 40 -18.49 -11.24 12.02
CA GLU A 40 -19.38 -10.24 11.41
C GLU A 40 -19.91 -10.74 10.05
N LEU A 41 -19.06 -11.31 9.19
CA LEU A 41 -19.47 -11.86 7.89
C LEU A 41 -20.42 -13.05 8.06
N GLU A 42 -20.21 -13.91 9.07
CA GLU A 42 -21.14 -14.98 9.45
C GLU A 42 -22.50 -14.43 9.87
N ALA A 43 -22.52 -13.38 10.69
CA ALA A 43 -23.75 -12.74 11.13
C ALA A 43 -24.51 -12.03 10.00
N LEU A 44 -23.80 -11.60 8.96
CA LEU A 44 -24.37 -11.02 7.73
C LEU A 44 -24.87 -12.10 6.75
N GLY A 45 -24.63 -13.38 7.04
CA GLY A 45 -25.09 -14.50 6.22
C GLY A 45 -24.33 -14.67 4.91
N LEU A 46 -23.06 -14.27 4.85
CA LEU A 46 -22.20 -14.58 3.71
C LEU A 46 -21.92 -16.09 3.68
N GLU A 47 -21.58 -16.57 2.50
CA GLU A 47 -21.25 -17.97 2.25
C GLU A 47 -19.74 -18.19 2.07
N GLU A 48 -19.32 -19.46 2.06
CA GLU A 48 -17.92 -19.84 1.81
C GLU A 48 -16.91 -19.05 2.65
N ILE A 49 -17.26 -18.78 3.93
CA ILE A 49 -16.40 -18.01 4.85
C ILE A 49 -15.26 -18.88 5.33
N GLU A 50 -14.05 -18.47 5.05
CA GLU A 50 -12.85 -19.18 5.46
C GLU A 50 -11.80 -18.21 5.98
N LEU A 51 -11.32 -18.48 7.19
CA LEU A 51 -10.14 -17.84 7.78
C LEU A 51 -9.07 -18.91 7.93
N ASP A 52 -7.95 -18.74 7.23
CA ASP A 52 -6.84 -19.67 7.27
C ASP A 52 -5.87 -19.42 8.44
N GLU A 53 -4.92 -20.28 8.59
CA GLU A 53 -3.90 -20.23 9.66
C GLU A 53 -2.93 -19.04 9.51
N HIS A 54 -2.90 -18.43 8.34
CA HIS A 54 -2.07 -17.28 8.01
C HIS A 54 -2.80 -15.94 8.11
N GLY A 55 -4.09 -15.96 8.49
CA GLY A 55 -4.90 -14.77 8.68
C GLY A 55 -5.62 -14.27 7.43
N TYR A 56 -5.59 -15.00 6.32
CA TYR A 56 -6.38 -14.64 5.14
C TYR A 56 -7.84 -15.03 5.35
N LEU A 57 -8.72 -14.05 5.24
CA LEU A 57 -10.16 -14.22 5.41
C LEU A 57 -10.86 -14.03 4.05
N TYR A 58 -11.57 -15.05 3.60
CA TYR A 58 -12.37 -15.02 2.38
C TYR A 58 -13.85 -15.22 2.69
N ALA A 59 -14.73 -14.60 1.91
CA ALA A 59 -16.16 -14.84 1.99
C ALA A 59 -16.85 -14.54 0.65
N THR A 60 -18.08 -15.00 0.50
CA THR A 60 -18.88 -14.86 -0.71
C THR A 60 -20.22 -14.21 -0.41
N LEU A 61 -20.57 -13.18 -1.18
CA LEU A 61 -21.94 -12.77 -1.40
C LEU A 61 -22.47 -13.49 -2.65
N PRO A 62 -23.46 -14.39 -2.52
CA PRO A 62 -24.06 -15.11 -3.66
C PRO A 62 -24.67 -14.15 -4.68
N ALA A 63 -24.66 -14.51 -5.95
CA ALA A 63 -25.34 -13.76 -7.01
C ALA A 63 -26.86 -13.64 -6.72
N ASN A 64 -27.42 -12.49 -7.07
CA ASN A 64 -28.88 -12.29 -7.04
C ASN A 64 -29.50 -12.15 -8.44
N THR A 65 -28.78 -12.63 -9.46
CA THR A 65 -29.20 -12.66 -10.87
C THR A 65 -29.02 -14.06 -11.46
N ASP A 66 -29.88 -14.41 -12.43
CA ASP A 66 -29.76 -15.65 -13.22
C ASP A 66 -28.85 -15.47 -14.47
N LYS A 67 -28.32 -14.28 -14.68
CA LYS A 67 -27.38 -14.06 -15.77
C LYS A 67 -26.03 -14.70 -15.47
N GLU A 68 -25.43 -15.27 -16.49
CA GLU A 68 -24.06 -15.74 -16.45
C GLU A 68 -23.11 -14.52 -16.53
N VAL A 69 -22.53 -14.14 -15.40
CA VAL A 69 -21.67 -12.97 -15.26
C VAL A 69 -20.42 -13.34 -14.47
N PRO A 70 -19.30 -12.62 -14.68
CA PRO A 70 -18.05 -12.95 -14.00
C PRO A 70 -18.16 -12.85 -12.47
N THR A 71 -17.37 -13.67 -11.78
CA THR A 71 -17.14 -13.52 -10.35
C THR A 71 -16.07 -12.44 -10.14
N ILE A 72 -16.39 -11.41 -9.39
CA ILE A 72 -15.49 -10.32 -9.07
C ILE A 72 -15.10 -10.31 -7.59
N GLY A 73 -13.96 -9.71 -7.29
CA GLY A 73 -13.46 -9.60 -5.92
C GLY A 73 -13.24 -8.17 -5.45
N PHE A 74 -13.37 -7.96 -4.13
CA PHE A 74 -12.91 -6.77 -3.43
C PHE A 74 -11.98 -7.19 -2.31
N ILE A 75 -10.85 -6.50 -2.18
CA ILE A 75 -9.77 -6.85 -1.26
C ILE A 75 -9.37 -5.60 -0.47
N ALA A 76 -9.07 -5.78 0.80
CA ALA A 76 -8.53 -4.76 1.68
C ALA A 76 -7.61 -5.41 2.71
N HIS A 77 -6.59 -4.70 3.21
CA HIS A 77 -5.70 -5.27 4.21
C HIS A 77 -6.11 -4.93 5.64
N MET A 78 -5.75 -5.81 6.56
CA MET A 78 -6.15 -5.72 7.96
C MET A 78 -5.12 -5.06 8.86
N ASP A 79 -3.84 -5.16 8.47
CA ASP A 79 -2.75 -4.61 9.26
C ASP A 79 -2.66 -3.09 9.13
N THR A 80 -1.91 -2.50 10.03
CA THR A 80 -1.53 -1.09 9.99
C THR A 80 -0.01 -0.98 9.98
N SER A 81 0.48 0.12 9.42
CA SER A 81 1.90 0.41 9.26
C SER A 81 2.70 0.27 10.55
N PRO A 82 3.92 -0.29 10.49
CA PRO A 82 4.86 -0.27 11.62
C PRO A 82 5.43 1.12 11.93
N ASP A 83 5.25 2.12 11.06
CA ASP A 83 5.83 3.46 11.20
C ASP A 83 5.31 4.20 12.43
N MET A 84 4.05 3.97 12.81
CA MET A 84 3.44 4.55 13.99
C MET A 84 2.50 3.56 14.68
N THR A 85 2.43 3.64 16.01
CA THR A 85 1.54 2.75 16.77
C THR A 85 0.07 2.92 16.40
N GLY A 86 -0.61 1.78 16.20
CA GLY A 86 -2.07 1.67 16.07
C GLY A 86 -2.74 1.16 17.36
N ALA A 87 -2.01 1.13 18.48
CA ALA A 87 -2.53 0.67 19.75
C ALA A 87 -3.29 1.77 20.49
N GLY A 88 -4.55 1.51 20.83
CA GLY A 88 -5.36 2.45 21.60
C GLY A 88 -5.77 3.70 20.82
N VAL A 89 -6.10 3.55 19.56
CA VAL A 89 -6.62 4.63 18.71
C VAL A 89 -7.85 5.27 19.36
N ILE A 90 -7.83 6.58 19.52
CA ILE A 90 -8.94 7.39 20.03
C ILE A 90 -9.41 8.33 18.92
N PRO A 91 -10.32 7.86 18.05
CA PRO A 91 -10.82 8.66 16.95
C PRO A 91 -11.86 9.67 17.45
N ARG A 92 -11.96 10.81 16.76
CA ARG A 92 -13.04 11.77 16.94
C ARG A 92 -13.52 12.31 15.59
N ILE A 93 -14.77 12.74 15.54
CA ILE A 93 -15.35 13.36 14.36
C ILE A 93 -15.30 14.87 14.51
N VAL A 94 -14.74 15.54 13.51
CA VAL A 94 -14.83 17.00 13.32
C VAL A 94 -15.94 17.25 12.33
N HIS A 95 -17.08 17.73 12.83
CA HIS A 95 -18.25 17.97 12.00
C HIS A 95 -18.13 19.28 11.25
N ASP A 96 -18.63 19.30 9.99
CA ASP A 96 -18.75 20.49 9.15
C ASP A 96 -17.42 21.30 9.14
N TYR A 97 -16.34 20.62 8.73
CA TYR A 97 -14.98 21.19 8.79
C TYR A 97 -14.91 22.54 8.06
N ASP A 98 -14.51 23.58 8.78
CA ASP A 98 -14.52 24.97 8.29
C ASP A 98 -13.25 25.41 7.57
N GLY A 99 -12.20 24.57 7.55
CA GLY A 99 -10.89 24.90 6.98
C GLY A 99 -9.89 25.47 7.96
N SER A 100 -10.20 25.47 9.27
CA SER A 100 -9.29 25.91 10.32
C SER A 100 -8.34 24.79 10.77
N ASP A 101 -7.35 25.13 11.59
CA ASP A 101 -6.46 24.19 12.24
C ASP A 101 -7.25 23.25 13.16
N ILE A 102 -6.94 21.95 13.09
CA ILE A 102 -7.51 20.92 13.95
C ILE A 102 -6.49 20.54 15.02
N VAL A 103 -6.74 20.96 16.27
CA VAL A 103 -5.88 20.55 17.39
C VAL A 103 -6.16 19.08 17.72
N LEU A 104 -5.18 18.21 17.47
CA LEU A 104 -5.26 16.77 17.78
C LEU A 104 -4.94 16.51 19.25
N CYS A 105 -3.88 17.14 19.77
CA CYS A 105 -3.45 17.05 21.17
C CYS A 105 -2.96 18.41 21.67
N GLU A 106 -3.67 19.00 22.63
CA GLU A 106 -3.26 20.29 23.23
C GLU A 106 -1.98 20.17 24.05
N GLU A 107 -1.86 19.09 24.85
CA GLU A 107 -0.73 18.86 25.75
C GLU A 107 0.61 18.78 25.01
N GLU A 108 0.62 18.19 23.82
CA GLU A 108 1.81 17.99 22.99
C GLU A 108 1.91 19.01 21.83
N ASN A 109 0.94 19.92 21.75
CA ASN A 109 0.82 20.91 20.66
C ASN A 109 0.84 20.25 19.26
N ILE A 110 0.09 19.13 19.12
CA ILE A 110 -0.06 18.43 17.84
C ILE A 110 -1.26 19.01 17.12
N VAL A 111 -1.02 19.62 15.96
CA VAL A 111 -2.03 20.34 15.18
C VAL A 111 -1.99 19.84 13.73
N LEU A 112 -3.14 19.38 13.23
CA LEU A 112 -3.36 19.08 11.82
C LEU A 112 -3.82 20.39 11.16
N ALA A 113 -2.87 21.07 10.50
CA ALA A 113 -3.06 22.43 9.98
C ALA A 113 -3.01 22.47 8.45
N PRO A 114 -3.94 23.20 7.78
CA PRO A 114 -3.92 23.36 6.33
C PRO A 114 -2.63 23.97 5.78
N ALA A 115 -1.89 24.73 6.59
CA ALA A 115 -0.60 25.27 6.20
C ALA A 115 0.48 24.18 5.95
N GLN A 116 0.34 23.01 6.58
CA GLN A 116 1.22 21.87 6.41
C GLN A 116 0.57 20.79 5.53
N PHE A 117 -0.75 20.67 5.56
CA PHE A 117 -1.56 19.68 4.88
C PHE A 117 -2.67 20.38 4.08
N PRO A 118 -2.32 21.01 2.93
CA PRO A 118 -3.25 21.85 2.16
C PRO A 118 -4.46 21.09 1.61
N GLU A 119 -4.36 19.76 1.44
CA GLU A 119 -5.45 18.87 1.02
C GLU A 119 -6.67 18.92 1.96
N LEU A 120 -6.49 19.30 3.23
CA LEU A 120 -7.60 19.53 4.16
C LEU A 120 -8.62 20.54 3.63
N LEU A 121 -8.17 21.53 2.86
CA LEU A 121 -9.02 22.61 2.36
C LEU A 121 -10.03 22.10 1.32
N ASP A 122 -9.79 20.96 0.69
CA ASP A 122 -10.68 20.33 -0.27
C ASP A 122 -11.89 19.66 0.41
N HIS A 123 -11.82 19.50 1.74
CA HIS A 123 -12.84 18.83 2.57
C HIS A 123 -13.66 19.80 3.43
N LYS A 124 -13.68 21.11 3.09
CA LYS A 124 -14.54 22.06 3.80
C LYS A 124 -16.02 21.70 3.66
N GLY A 125 -16.73 21.70 4.78
CA GLY A 125 -18.14 21.31 4.85
C GLY A 125 -18.35 19.79 4.97
N GLU A 126 -17.27 19.00 5.03
CA GLU A 126 -17.34 17.56 5.27
C GLU A 126 -17.06 17.21 6.74
N ASP A 127 -17.48 16.01 7.15
CA ASP A 127 -17.18 15.46 8.46
C ASP A 127 -15.91 14.65 8.41
N LEU A 128 -14.91 15.01 9.21
CA LEU A 128 -13.59 14.37 9.21
C LEU A 128 -13.42 13.48 10.43
N ILE A 129 -12.98 12.24 10.26
CA ILE A 129 -12.51 11.39 11.36
C ILE A 129 -11.00 11.58 11.47
N VAL A 130 -10.57 11.97 12.68
CA VAL A 130 -9.16 12.23 13.00
C VAL A 130 -8.74 11.42 14.24
N THR A 131 -7.45 11.21 14.42
CA THR A 131 -6.86 10.64 15.65
C THR A 131 -6.64 11.72 16.72
N ASN A 132 -6.22 11.30 17.91
CA ASN A 132 -5.78 12.20 18.99
C ASN A 132 -4.30 12.63 18.85
N GLY A 133 -3.64 12.34 17.75
CA GLY A 133 -2.24 12.68 17.48
C GLY A 133 -1.21 11.79 18.18
N LYS A 134 -1.62 10.81 18.98
CA LYS A 134 -0.72 9.88 19.71
C LYS A 134 -0.56 8.54 18.99
N THR A 135 -1.42 8.26 18.01
CA THR A 135 -1.42 7.06 17.17
C THR A 135 -1.67 7.46 15.72
N LEU A 136 -1.46 6.53 14.78
CA LEU A 136 -2.13 6.62 13.49
C LEU A 136 -3.65 6.45 13.68
N LEU A 137 -4.47 6.68 12.64
CA LEU A 137 -5.90 6.43 12.67
C LEU A 137 -6.24 4.98 12.25
N GLY A 138 -5.55 4.45 11.26
CA GLY A 138 -5.80 3.15 10.66
C GLY A 138 -6.88 3.19 9.58
N ALA A 139 -7.06 4.34 8.91
CA ALA A 139 -7.89 4.43 7.72
C ALA A 139 -7.32 3.60 6.59
N ASP A 140 -6.01 3.53 6.52
CA ASP A 140 -5.23 2.60 5.74
C ASP A 140 -5.07 1.28 6.50
N ASP A 141 -5.78 0.17 6.17
CA ASP A 141 -6.84 0.11 5.17
C ASP A 141 -8.17 -0.37 5.76
N LYS A 142 -8.44 -0.03 7.04
CA LYS A 142 -9.71 -0.37 7.70
C LYS A 142 -10.90 0.44 7.15
N ALA A 143 -10.64 1.54 6.43
CA ALA A 143 -11.67 2.24 5.67
C ALA A 143 -12.16 1.36 4.52
N GLY A 144 -11.25 0.81 3.71
CA GLY A 144 -11.61 -0.12 2.63
C GLY A 144 -12.37 -1.35 3.12
N ILE A 145 -11.96 -1.93 4.25
CA ILE A 145 -12.71 -3.04 4.88
C ILE A 145 -14.14 -2.60 5.23
N ALA A 146 -14.30 -1.43 5.88
CA ALA A 146 -15.60 -0.93 6.29
C ALA A 146 -16.51 -0.63 5.08
N GLU A 147 -15.95 -0.10 4.02
CA GLU A 147 -16.62 0.21 2.77
C GLU A 147 -17.11 -1.06 2.06
N ILE A 148 -16.24 -2.06 1.91
CA ILE A 148 -16.60 -3.36 1.31
C ILE A 148 -17.73 -4.01 2.09
N VAL A 149 -17.61 -4.14 3.41
CA VAL A 149 -18.63 -4.79 4.24
C VAL A 149 -19.94 -4.01 4.23
N THR A 150 -19.89 -2.67 4.23
CA THR A 150 -21.10 -1.84 4.16
C THR A 150 -21.77 -1.92 2.79
N ALA A 151 -21.00 -1.97 1.70
CA ALA A 151 -21.52 -2.18 0.35
C ALA A 151 -22.25 -3.53 0.23
N ILE A 152 -21.72 -4.60 0.84
CA ILE A 152 -22.40 -5.91 0.91
C ILE A 152 -23.73 -5.80 1.62
N VAL A 153 -23.77 -5.16 2.79
CA VAL A 153 -25.02 -4.95 3.54
C VAL A 153 -26.02 -4.15 2.71
N TYR A 154 -25.56 -3.13 2.01
CA TYR A 154 -26.39 -2.33 1.13
C TYR A 154 -27.00 -3.15 -0.01
N LEU A 155 -26.19 -3.97 -0.70
CA LEU A 155 -26.66 -4.86 -1.77
C LEU A 155 -27.67 -5.90 -1.27
N GLN A 156 -27.48 -6.45 -0.07
CA GLN A 156 -28.45 -7.37 0.55
C GLN A 156 -29.78 -6.68 0.87
N GLN A 157 -29.77 -5.41 1.24
CA GLN A 157 -30.97 -4.63 1.54
C GLN A 157 -31.68 -4.10 0.29
N HIS A 158 -30.97 -4.10 -0.86
CA HIS A 158 -31.44 -3.60 -2.15
C HIS A 158 -31.42 -4.68 -3.24
N PRO A 159 -32.25 -5.73 -3.13
CA PRO A 159 -32.25 -6.86 -4.07
C PRO A 159 -32.64 -6.49 -5.51
N GLU A 160 -33.19 -5.29 -5.72
CA GLU A 160 -33.41 -4.71 -7.04
C GLU A 160 -32.09 -4.40 -7.77
N ILE A 161 -31.00 -4.11 -7.06
CA ILE A 161 -29.67 -3.95 -7.62
C ILE A 161 -29.11 -5.34 -7.92
N LYS A 162 -28.97 -5.65 -9.19
CA LYS A 162 -28.46 -6.96 -9.63
C LYS A 162 -26.94 -7.01 -9.60
N HIS A 163 -26.44 -8.12 -9.07
CA HIS A 163 -24.99 -8.40 -9.03
C HIS A 163 -24.72 -9.88 -9.24
N GLY A 164 -23.54 -10.18 -9.77
CA GLY A 164 -23.01 -11.54 -9.84
C GLY A 164 -22.48 -12.02 -8.48
N LYS A 165 -21.79 -13.16 -8.47
CA LYS A 165 -21.07 -13.62 -7.30
C LYS A 165 -19.96 -12.63 -6.96
N ILE A 166 -19.92 -12.17 -5.71
CA ILE A 166 -18.88 -11.27 -5.21
C ILE A 166 -18.07 -12.00 -4.15
N ARG A 167 -16.75 -11.98 -4.31
CA ARG A 167 -15.82 -12.47 -3.30
C ARG A 167 -15.23 -11.28 -2.54
N VAL A 168 -15.06 -11.45 -1.24
CA VAL A 168 -14.26 -10.51 -0.44
C VAL A 168 -13.06 -11.21 0.13
N GLY A 169 -11.93 -10.50 0.15
CA GLY A 169 -10.67 -10.99 0.70
C GLY A 169 -10.09 -9.95 1.65
N PHE A 170 -9.81 -10.36 2.88
CA PHE A 170 -9.10 -9.52 3.85
C PHE A 170 -7.79 -10.20 4.21
N ASN A 171 -6.68 -9.50 3.98
CA ASN A 171 -5.34 -10.07 4.09
C ASN A 171 -4.50 -9.36 5.15
N PRO A 172 -3.54 -10.07 5.75
CA PRO A 172 -2.56 -9.51 6.67
C PRO A 172 -1.34 -8.98 5.94
N ASP A 173 -0.48 -8.22 6.65
CA ASP A 173 0.91 -7.93 6.30
C ASP A 173 1.13 -7.20 4.96
N GLU A 174 0.16 -6.41 4.48
CA GLU A 174 0.34 -5.57 3.29
C GLU A 174 1.45 -4.55 3.52
N GLU A 175 1.41 -3.86 4.63
CA GLU A 175 2.27 -2.75 5.02
C GLU A 175 3.78 -3.09 5.11
N ILE A 176 4.07 -4.38 5.15
CA ILE A 176 5.44 -4.93 5.09
C ILE A 176 5.72 -5.68 3.78
N GLY A 177 4.83 -5.51 2.77
CA GLY A 177 4.96 -6.08 1.43
C GLY A 177 4.75 -7.59 1.35
N LEU A 178 4.11 -8.21 2.32
CA LEU A 178 3.87 -9.66 2.40
C LEU A 178 2.40 -10.05 2.19
N GLY A 179 1.48 -9.10 2.04
CA GLY A 179 0.05 -9.34 1.98
C GLY A 179 -0.40 -10.29 0.88
N ALA A 180 0.19 -10.21 -0.30
CA ALA A 180 -0.13 -11.11 -1.39
C ALA A 180 0.59 -12.48 -1.31
N HIS A 181 1.59 -12.67 -0.44
CA HIS A 181 2.50 -13.82 -0.50
C HIS A 181 1.78 -15.16 -0.40
N LYS A 182 0.91 -15.32 0.59
CA LYS A 182 0.17 -16.57 0.82
C LYS A 182 -1.30 -16.47 0.40
N PHE A 183 -1.70 -15.37 -0.23
CA PHE A 183 -3.04 -15.23 -0.79
C PHE A 183 -3.29 -16.32 -1.84
N ASP A 184 -4.32 -17.11 -1.63
CA ASP A 184 -4.70 -18.21 -2.53
C ASP A 184 -5.65 -17.71 -3.62
N VAL A 185 -5.06 -17.29 -4.76
CA VAL A 185 -5.81 -16.77 -5.90
C VAL A 185 -6.78 -17.80 -6.49
N ALA A 186 -6.38 -19.09 -6.52
CA ALA A 186 -7.22 -20.14 -7.05
C ALA A 186 -8.46 -20.38 -6.16
N LYS A 187 -8.29 -20.37 -4.85
CA LYS A 187 -9.38 -20.47 -3.87
C LYS A 187 -10.26 -19.21 -3.88
N PHE A 188 -9.66 -18.03 -4.02
CA PHE A 188 -10.40 -16.78 -4.14
C PHE A 188 -11.32 -16.80 -5.36
N GLY A 189 -10.87 -17.34 -6.50
CA GLY A 189 -11.71 -17.78 -7.60
C GLY A 189 -12.44 -16.65 -8.34
N CYS A 190 -11.83 -15.46 -8.46
CA CYS A 190 -12.35 -14.34 -9.22
C CYS A 190 -11.69 -14.23 -10.58
N GLU A 191 -12.41 -13.68 -11.56
CA GLU A 191 -11.82 -13.30 -12.85
C GLU A 191 -10.93 -12.06 -12.71
N TRP A 192 -11.33 -11.11 -11.87
CA TRP A 192 -10.52 -9.97 -11.42
C TRP A 192 -10.99 -9.49 -10.05
N ALA A 193 -10.21 -8.64 -9.44
CA ALA A 193 -10.56 -7.98 -8.19
C ALA A 193 -10.15 -6.51 -8.19
N TYR A 194 -10.53 -5.79 -7.14
CA TYR A 194 -10.07 -4.43 -6.84
C TYR A 194 -9.59 -4.39 -5.40
N THR A 195 -8.40 -3.82 -5.14
CA THR A 195 -8.02 -3.43 -3.78
C THR A 195 -8.63 -2.08 -3.46
N MET A 196 -9.22 -1.95 -2.28
CA MET A 196 -9.78 -0.69 -1.76
C MET A 196 -8.72 -0.02 -0.88
N ASP A 197 -7.56 0.28 -1.46
CA ASP A 197 -6.32 0.65 -0.75
C ASP A 197 -5.69 1.93 -1.34
N GLY A 198 -6.45 2.66 -2.14
CA GLY A 198 -6.06 3.96 -2.65
C GLY A 198 -6.39 5.09 -1.65
N GLY A 199 -5.79 6.26 -1.86
CA GLY A 199 -5.96 7.41 -0.98
C GLY A 199 -7.16 8.28 -1.36
N GLU A 200 -6.89 9.38 -2.04
CA GLU A 200 -7.83 10.45 -2.34
C GLU A 200 -9.02 10.01 -3.22
N VAL A 201 -10.19 10.60 -2.99
CA VAL A 201 -11.40 10.34 -3.80
C VAL A 201 -11.13 10.47 -5.29
N GLY A 202 -11.51 9.42 -6.01
CA GLY A 202 -11.37 9.32 -7.46
C GLY A 202 -10.11 8.60 -7.93
N GLU A 203 -9.18 8.28 -7.07
CA GLU A 203 -7.98 7.51 -7.45
C GLU A 203 -8.36 6.15 -8.00
N LEU A 204 -7.84 5.88 -9.20
CA LEU A 204 -7.96 4.62 -9.90
C LEU A 204 -6.57 4.30 -10.46
N GLU A 205 -5.96 3.25 -9.96
CA GLU A 205 -4.54 3.00 -10.18
C GLU A 205 -4.34 1.57 -10.70
N PHE A 206 -3.71 1.47 -11.85
CA PHE A 206 -3.36 0.21 -12.48
C PHE A 206 -1.89 0.18 -12.96
N GLU A 207 -1.12 1.13 -12.46
CA GLU A 207 0.32 1.24 -12.64
C GLU A 207 1.00 1.49 -11.30
N ASN A 208 2.16 0.87 -11.11
CA ASN A 208 3.00 1.05 -9.94
C ASN A 208 4.47 0.98 -10.35
N PHE A 209 5.38 1.30 -9.45
CA PHE A 209 6.81 1.12 -9.73
C PHE A 209 7.15 -0.35 -10.00
N ASN A 210 8.17 -0.57 -10.87
CA ASN A 210 9.04 -1.73 -10.73
C ASN A 210 10.02 -1.43 -9.60
N ALA A 211 10.32 -2.41 -8.77
CA ALA A 211 11.10 -2.22 -7.55
C ALA A 211 12.18 -3.26 -7.36
N ALA A 212 13.36 -2.81 -6.99
CA ALA A 212 14.46 -3.65 -6.52
C ALA A 212 15.11 -3.06 -5.28
N ALA A 213 15.64 -3.92 -4.44
CA ALA A 213 16.63 -3.59 -3.43
C ALA A 213 18.03 -3.83 -3.98
N ALA A 214 18.97 -2.98 -3.58
CA ALA A 214 20.39 -3.21 -3.86
C ALA A 214 21.20 -3.11 -2.56
N LYS A 215 22.14 -4.04 -2.40
CA LYS A 215 23.10 -4.02 -1.30
C LYS A 215 24.49 -3.94 -1.90
N VAL A 216 25.21 -2.87 -1.59
CA VAL A 216 26.59 -2.64 -2.03
C VAL A 216 27.51 -2.91 -0.86
N ILE A 217 28.31 -3.95 -0.98
CA ILE A 217 29.29 -4.38 0.04
C ILE A 217 30.65 -3.95 -0.44
N VAL A 218 31.35 -3.15 0.36
CA VAL A 218 32.69 -2.65 0.09
C VAL A 218 33.66 -3.30 1.07
N LYS A 219 34.69 -3.98 0.57
CA LYS A 219 35.76 -4.55 1.35
C LYS A 219 36.97 -3.63 1.34
N GLY A 220 37.41 -3.27 2.50
CA GLY A 220 38.62 -2.48 2.71
C GLY A 220 39.84 -3.32 3.06
N ARG A 221 40.92 -2.64 3.36
CA ARG A 221 42.13 -3.21 3.92
C ARG A 221 42.73 -2.24 4.91
N ASN A 222 42.66 -2.57 6.18
CA ASN A 222 43.18 -1.73 7.26
C ASN A 222 44.70 -1.95 7.46
N VAL A 223 45.37 -0.87 7.78
CA VAL A 223 46.72 -0.83 8.31
C VAL A 223 46.86 0.37 9.23
N HIS A 224 47.87 0.39 10.10
CA HIS A 224 48.11 1.53 10.98
C HIS A 224 48.22 2.83 10.16
N PRO A 225 47.46 3.89 10.51
CA PRO A 225 47.37 5.13 9.71
C PRO A 225 48.71 5.77 9.35
N GLY A 226 49.69 5.71 10.25
CA GLY A 226 51.02 6.21 10.01
C GLY A 226 51.83 5.47 8.92
N TYR A 227 51.38 4.28 8.53
CA TYR A 227 52.04 3.42 7.51
C TYR A 227 51.08 3.10 6.35
N ALA A 228 49.98 3.83 6.21
CA ALA A 228 48.88 3.51 5.32
C ALA A 228 49.16 3.81 3.84
N LYS A 229 50.14 4.66 3.53
CA LYS A 229 50.41 5.10 2.15
C LYS A 229 50.65 3.90 1.22
N ASN A 230 49.86 3.81 0.14
CA ASN A 230 49.84 2.75 -0.87
C ASN A 230 49.46 1.35 -0.32
N LYS A 231 48.91 1.25 0.89
CA LYS A 231 48.56 -0.02 1.53
C LYS A 231 47.10 -0.06 1.96
N MET A 232 46.60 0.98 2.61
CA MET A 232 45.23 1.05 3.11
C MET A 232 44.24 1.25 1.96
N VAL A 233 43.14 0.50 2.03
CA VAL A 233 41.92 0.76 1.30
C VAL A 233 40.83 0.99 2.36
N ASN A 234 40.39 2.22 2.51
CA ASN A 234 39.34 2.54 3.49
C ASN A 234 37.97 2.34 2.85
N ALA A 235 37.22 1.35 3.32
CA ALA A 235 35.93 0.98 2.77
C ALA A 235 34.91 2.13 2.85
N ILE A 236 34.94 2.95 3.89
CA ILE A 236 34.04 4.11 4.00
C ILE A 236 34.29 5.11 2.86
N ARG A 237 35.54 5.37 2.53
CA ARG A 237 35.89 6.30 1.43
C ARG A 237 35.50 5.74 0.08
N VAL A 238 35.67 4.44 -0.14
CA VAL A 238 35.25 3.75 -1.37
C VAL A 238 33.73 3.74 -1.48
N ALA A 239 33.00 3.50 -0.37
CA ALA A 239 31.54 3.61 -0.32
C ALA A 239 31.06 5.00 -0.68
N ASN A 240 31.70 6.07 -0.16
CA ASN A 240 31.38 7.45 -0.53
C ASN A 240 31.64 7.71 -2.03
N GLU A 241 32.72 7.17 -2.58
CA GLU A 241 33.00 7.27 -4.03
C GLU A 241 31.91 6.58 -4.85
N PHE A 242 31.47 5.37 -4.44
CA PHE A 242 30.36 4.68 -5.10
C PHE A 242 29.08 5.51 -5.07
N MET A 243 28.67 6.04 -3.91
CA MET A 243 27.50 6.90 -3.79
C MET A 243 27.58 8.13 -4.69
N SER A 244 28.79 8.67 -4.90
CA SER A 244 29.02 9.86 -5.75
C SER A 244 28.90 9.58 -7.26
N LEU A 245 28.79 8.32 -7.68
CA LEU A 245 28.57 7.94 -9.08
C LEU A 245 27.09 8.00 -9.47
N LEU A 246 26.18 7.98 -8.48
CA LEU A 246 24.75 8.05 -8.73
C LEU A 246 24.33 9.45 -9.18
N PRO A 247 23.39 9.55 -10.13
CA PRO A 247 22.85 10.83 -10.57
C PRO A 247 22.18 11.57 -9.41
N GLY A 248 22.67 12.77 -9.09
CA GLY A 248 22.19 13.54 -7.93
C GLY A 248 20.76 14.11 -8.08
N ASN A 249 20.20 14.06 -9.28
CA ASN A 249 18.82 14.48 -9.57
C ASN A 249 17.84 13.28 -9.69
N GLU A 250 18.31 12.06 -9.55
CA GLU A 250 17.49 10.85 -9.61
C GLU A 250 17.31 10.26 -8.21
N THR A 251 16.85 11.09 -7.29
CA THR A 251 16.56 10.74 -5.88
C THR A 251 15.09 11.03 -5.58
N PRO A 252 14.50 10.43 -4.53
CA PRO A 252 13.09 10.67 -4.20
C PRO A 252 12.72 12.15 -4.05
N GLU A 253 13.61 12.94 -3.44
CA GLU A 253 13.42 14.37 -3.23
C GLU A 253 13.54 15.23 -4.49
N CYS A 254 14.00 14.65 -5.60
CA CYS A 254 14.19 15.32 -6.89
C CYS A 254 13.28 14.81 -8.00
N THR A 255 12.41 13.84 -7.72
CA THR A 255 11.59 13.15 -8.73
C THR A 255 10.12 13.12 -8.36
N ASP A 256 9.25 13.20 -9.38
CA ASP A 256 7.81 13.06 -9.24
C ASP A 256 7.19 12.22 -10.38
N GLY A 257 5.86 12.05 -10.35
CA GLY A 257 5.09 11.35 -11.38
C GLY A 257 5.72 10.02 -11.78
N TYR A 258 6.08 9.88 -13.06
CA TYR A 258 6.66 8.66 -13.65
C TYR A 258 8.19 8.58 -13.53
N GLU A 259 8.83 9.55 -12.93
CA GLU A 259 10.30 9.58 -12.81
C GLU A 259 10.78 8.55 -11.80
N GLY A 260 11.76 7.74 -12.21
CA GLY A 260 12.39 6.75 -11.37
C GLY A 260 13.57 7.31 -10.57
N PHE A 261 13.99 6.58 -9.55
CA PHE A 261 15.06 7.03 -8.66
C PHE A 261 15.91 5.89 -8.09
N TYR A 262 17.07 6.28 -7.55
CA TYR A 262 17.87 5.53 -6.59
C TYR A 262 17.74 6.20 -5.22
N HIS A 263 17.46 5.44 -4.18
CA HIS A 263 17.39 5.97 -2.82
C HIS A 263 18.30 5.20 -1.89
N VAL A 264 19.24 5.92 -1.28
CA VAL A 264 20.10 5.38 -0.21
C VAL A 264 19.27 5.31 1.06
N VAL A 265 19.00 4.11 1.56
CA VAL A 265 18.21 3.91 2.80
C VAL A 265 19.07 3.63 4.01
N GLY A 266 20.33 3.25 3.82
CA GLY A 266 21.24 3.02 4.93
C GLY A 266 22.70 2.94 4.50
N VAL A 267 23.57 3.38 5.39
CA VAL A 267 25.04 3.26 5.25
C VAL A 267 25.63 2.87 6.60
N GLU A 268 26.34 1.75 6.61
CA GLU A 268 27.10 1.30 7.77
C GLU A 268 28.55 1.04 7.35
N GLY A 269 29.54 1.35 8.18
CA GLY A 269 30.88 1.05 7.77
C GLY A 269 32.01 1.39 8.73
N GLU A 270 33.09 0.62 8.54
CA GLU A 270 34.40 0.78 9.14
C GLU A 270 35.48 0.75 8.05
N VAL A 271 36.75 0.85 8.43
CA VAL A 271 37.86 0.82 7.47
C VAL A 271 37.93 -0.51 6.70
N GLU A 272 37.61 -1.63 7.36
CA GLU A 272 37.69 -2.98 6.79
C GLU A 272 36.45 -3.31 5.92
N GLN A 273 35.28 -2.77 6.23
CA GLN A 273 34.05 -3.03 5.49
C GLN A 273 33.06 -1.87 5.58
N ALA A 274 32.36 -1.62 4.50
CA ALA A 274 31.17 -0.76 4.49
C ALA A 274 30.06 -1.44 3.71
N THR A 275 28.82 -1.12 4.09
CA THR A 275 27.61 -1.61 3.41
C THR A 275 26.71 -0.42 3.14
N ILE A 276 26.20 -0.33 1.91
CA ILE A 276 25.21 0.67 1.52
C ILE A 276 23.96 -0.08 1.05
N THR A 277 22.80 0.33 1.54
CA THR A 277 21.50 -0.23 1.14
C THR A 277 20.75 0.77 0.29
N TYR A 278 20.22 0.31 -0.83
CA TYR A 278 19.42 1.12 -1.77
C TYR A 278 18.08 0.48 -2.05
N ILE A 279 17.14 1.32 -2.43
CA ILE A 279 15.97 0.92 -3.21
C ILE A 279 16.03 1.60 -4.58
N ILE A 280 15.64 0.85 -5.62
CA ILE A 280 15.61 1.29 -7.01
C ILE A 280 14.17 1.23 -7.48
N ARG A 281 13.68 2.30 -8.11
CA ARG A 281 12.31 2.43 -8.56
C ARG A 281 12.26 3.03 -9.97
N ASP A 282 11.42 2.48 -10.83
CA ASP A 282 11.04 3.09 -12.12
C ASP A 282 9.72 2.47 -12.62
N HIS A 283 8.83 3.26 -13.21
CA HIS A 283 7.61 2.74 -13.82
C HIS A 283 7.87 2.00 -15.13
N ASP A 284 8.85 2.48 -15.90
CA ASP A 284 9.26 1.86 -17.16
C ASP A 284 10.18 0.66 -16.93
N ARG A 285 9.81 -0.52 -17.44
CA ARG A 285 10.57 -1.74 -17.24
C ARG A 285 11.98 -1.66 -17.82
N ALA A 286 12.14 -1.07 -19.01
CA ALA A 286 13.46 -1.00 -19.64
C ALA A 286 14.39 -0.04 -18.88
N LYS A 287 13.88 1.10 -18.40
CA LYS A 287 14.62 2.03 -17.55
C LYS A 287 14.98 1.39 -16.20
N PHE A 288 14.05 0.64 -15.61
CA PHE A 288 14.31 -0.09 -14.37
C PHE A 288 15.46 -1.10 -14.52
N GLU A 289 15.46 -1.90 -15.58
CA GLU A 289 16.57 -2.84 -15.87
C GLU A 289 17.88 -2.07 -16.09
N ALA A 290 17.85 -0.98 -16.87
CA ALA A 290 19.01 -0.14 -17.11
C ALA A 290 19.58 0.45 -15.79
N ARG A 291 18.73 0.84 -14.84
CA ARG A 291 19.16 1.29 -13.51
C ARG A 291 19.94 0.22 -12.76
N LYS A 292 19.47 -1.03 -12.78
CA LYS A 292 20.17 -2.15 -12.15
C LYS A 292 21.53 -2.42 -12.82
N GLU A 293 21.56 -2.39 -14.16
CA GLU A 293 22.79 -2.54 -14.93
C GLU A 293 23.81 -1.43 -14.59
N CYS A 294 23.37 -0.18 -14.45
CA CYS A 294 24.23 0.93 -14.02
C CYS A 294 24.86 0.66 -12.63
N MET A 295 24.07 0.17 -11.66
CA MET A 295 24.61 -0.18 -10.34
C MET A 295 25.74 -1.22 -10.43
N LEU A 296 25.58 -2.26 -11.25
CA LEU A 296 26.60 -3.25 -11.49
C LEU A 296 27.83 -2.64 -12.17
N ALA A 297 27.63 -1.82 -13.20
CA ALA A 297 28.71 -1.15 -13.93
C ALA A 297 29.53 -0.20 -13.02
N TRP A 298 28.87 0.52 -12.11
CA TRP A 298 29.56 1.35 -11.12
C TRP A 298 30.41 0.51 -10.15
N GLY A 299 29.92 -0.66 -9.72
CA GLY A 299 30.68 -1.60 -8.93
C GLY A 299 31.94 -2.06 -9.65
N GLU A 300 31.82 -2.42 -10.93
CA GLU A 300 32.97 -2.82 -11.75
C GLU A 300 33.95 -1.66 -11.99
N ALA A 301 33.49 -0.44 -12.16
CA ALA A 301 34.35 0.73 -12.28
C ALA A 301 35.23 0.95 -11.01
N ILE A 302 34.61 0.79 -9.85
CA ILE A 302 35.34 0.86 -8.56
C ILE A 302 36.33 -0.32 -8.43
N ASN A 303 35.91 -1.54 -8.82
CA ASN A 303 36.79 -2.73 -8.82
C ASN A 303 38.01 -2.54 -9.74
N ALA A 304 37.84 -1.92 -10.88
CA ALA A 304 38.96 -1.61 -11.80
C ALA A 304 39.97 -0.67 -11.15
N LYS A 305 39.55 0.23 -10.26
CA LYS A 305 40.45 1.18 -9.57
C LYS A 305 41.11 0.59 -8.33
N TYR A 306 40.39 -0.16 -7.52
CA TYR A 306 40.85 -0.62 -6.20
C TYR A 306 41.23 -2.10 -6.16
N GLY A 307 40.92 -2.86 -7.21
CA GLY A 307 41.11 -4.29 -7.30
C GLY A 307 39.81 -5.08 -7.31
N ALA A 308 39.83 -6.21 -8.00
CA ALA A 308 38.68 -7.10 -8.12
C ALA A 308 38.16 -7.54 -6.74
N GLY A 309 36.83 -7.52 -6.56
CA GLY A 309 36.16 -7.93 -5.32
C GLY A 309 36.21 -6.89 -4.20
N THR A 310 36.71 -5.67 -4.46
CA THR A 310 36.59 -4.53 -3.52
C THR A 310 35.11 -4.14 -3.32
N VAL A 311 34.30 -4.12 -4.39
CA VAL A 311 32.87 -3.85 -4.35
C VAL A 311 32.12 -5.05 -4.88
N THR A 312 31.08 -5.45 -4.16
CA THR A 312 30.07 -6.42 -4.60
C THR A 312 28.70 -5.73 -4.58
N VAL A 313 27.96 -5.79 -5.68
CA VAL A 313 26.60 -5.28 -5.77
C VAL A 313 25.65 -6.48 -5.83
N GLU A 314 24.78 -6.59 -4.83
CA GLU A 314 23.73 -7.59 -4.75
C GLU A 314 22.40 -6.93 -5.08
N LEU A 315 21.66 -7.46 -6.08
CA LEU A 315 20.37 -6.95 -6.52
C LEU A 315 19.31 -7.99 -6.23
N LYS A 316 18.14 -7.52 -5.75
CA LYS A 316 16.97 -8.35 -5.51
C LYS A 316 15.73 -7.62 -5.99
N ASP A 317 15.06 -8.15 -7.03
CA ASP A 317 13.76 -7.64 -7.46
C ASP A 317 12.72 -7.92 -6.38
N GLN A 318 11.82 -6.96 -6.16
CA GLN A 318 10.78 -7.02 -5.14
C GLN A 318 9.40 -7.21 -5.77
N TYR A 319 9.03 -6.33 -6.70
CA TYR A 319 7.78 -6.39 -7.45
C TYR A 319 7.92 -5.65 -8.78
N TYR A 320 6.90 -5.80 -9.64
CA TYR A 320 6.88 -5.18 -10.96
C TYR A 320 5.62 -4.35 -11.17
N ASN A 321 5.64 -3.48 -12.17
CA ASN A 321 4.48 -2.67 -12.57
C ASN A 321 3.35 -3.58 -13.07
N MET A 322 2.19 -3.52 -12.42
CA MET A 322 1.02 -4.35 -12.75
C MET A 322 0.39 -4.01 -14.11
N ARG A 323 0.72 -2.86 -14.69
CA ARG A 323 0.17 -2.41 -15.98
C ARG A 323 0.20 -3.51 -17.04
N GLN A 324 1.30 -4.24 -17.16
CA GLN A 324 1.43 -5.31 -18.15
C GLN A 324 0.41 -6.46 -17.94
N GLN A 325 -0.10 -6.64 -16.73
CA GLN A 325 -1.13 -7.63 -16.40
C GLN A 325 -2.54 -7.08 -16.59
N ILE A 326 -2.71 -5.77 -16.47
CA ILE A 326 -4.01 -5.09 -16.59
C ILE A 326 -4.33 -4.73 -18.05
N GLU A 327 -3.34 -4.33 -18.86
CA GLU A 327 -3.54 -3.94 -20.27
C GLU A 327 -4.34 -4.96 -21.09
N PRO A 328 -4.17 -6.29 -20.95
CA PRO A 328 -4.98 -7.26 -21.68
C PRO A 328 -6.46 -7.28 -21.29
N VAL A 329 -6.82 -6.70 -20.14
CA VAL A 329 -8.15 -6.73 -19.54
C VAL A 329 -8.66 -5.34 -19.16
N MET A 330 -8.33 -4.32 -19.94
CA MET A 330 -8.65 -2.90 -19.66
C MET A 330 -10.13 -2.62 -19.39
N HIS A 331 -11.05 -3.52 -19.80
CA HIS A 331 -12.47 -3.39 -19.48
C HIS A 331 -12.74 -3.29 -17.97
N ILE A 332 -11.87 -3.86 -17.11
CA ILE A 332 -12.04 -3.75 -15.65
C ILE A 332 -11.77 -2.31 -15.16
N ILE A 333 -10.87 -1.59 -15.83
CA ILE A 333 -10.61 -0.17 -15.57
C ILE A 333 -11.78 0.68 -16.07
N ASP A 334 -12.34 0.35 -17.22
CA ASP A 334 -13.52 1.06 -17.77
C ASP A 334 -14.74 0.87 -16.86
N ILE A 335 -14.96 -0.34 -16.31
CA ILE A 335 -16.01 -0.62 -15.32
C ILE A 335 -15.82 0.25 -14.08
N ALA A 336 -14.61 0.29 -13.50
CA ALA A 336 -14.33 1.10 -12.31
C ALA A 336 -14.52 2.60 -12.59
N ARG A 337 -14.06 3.09 -13.75
CA ARG A 337 -14.25 4.47 -14.17
C ARG A 337 -15.73 4.84 -14.29
N GLN A 338 -16.50 4.00 -14.98
CA GLN A 338 -17.94 4.20 -15.13
C GLN A 338 -18.63 4.16 -13.75
N ALA A 339 -18.25 3.25 -12.86
CA ALA A 339 -18.80 3.16 -11.52
C ALA A 339 -18.54 4.42 -10.69
N MET A 340 -17.34 4.98 -10.79
CA MET A 340 -17.02 6.27 -10.16
C MET A 340 -17.89 7.39 -10.70
N GLU A 341 -18.00 7.52 -12.03
CA GLU A 341 -18.85 8.55 -12.67
C GLU A 341 -20.33 8.42 -12.27
N GLU A 342 -20.87 7.19 -12.25
CA GLU A 342 -22.26 6.94 -11.80
C GLU A 342 -22.45 7.17 -10.30
N ALA A 343 -21.39 7.06 -9.49
CA ALA A 343 -21.39 7.43 -8.07
C ALA A 343 -21.13 8.94 -7.83
N GLY A 344 -21.01 9.74 -8.90
CA GLY A 344 -20.75 11.18 -8.81
C GLY A 344 -19.30 11.53 -8.45
N VAL A 345 -18.37 10.61 -8.71
CA VAL A 345 -16.93 10.77 -8.48
C VAL A 345 -16.21 10.95 -9.81
N THR A 346 -15.36 11.96 -9.91
CA THR A 346 -14.51 12.15 -11.09
C THR A 346 -13.30 11.21 -11.00
N PRO A 347 -13.09 10.26 -11.94
CA PRO A 347 -11.94 9.38 -11.90
C PRO A 347 -10.62 10.14 -12.08
N LYS A 348 -9.64 9.83 -11.24
CA LYS A 348 -8.27 10.34 -11.28
C LYS A 348 -7.33 9.16 -11.53
N VAL A 349 -7.09 8.83 -12.80
CA VAL A 349 -6.17 7.75 -13.14
C VAL A 349 -4.74 8.23 -12.96
N LYS A 350 -4.01 7.60 -12.05
CA LYS A 350 -2.60 7.91 -11.79
C LYS A 350 -1.79 6.65 -11.51
N ALA A 351 -0.48 6.77 -11.53
CA ALA A 351 0.44 5.70 -11.18
C ALA A 351 0.85 5.79 -9.71
N ILE A 352 0.90 4.65 -9.03
CA ILE A 352 1.39 4.54 -7.65
C ILE A 352 2.90 4.67 -7.64
N ARG A 353 3.44 5.50 -6.75
CA ARG A 353 4.89 5.61 -6.52
C ARG A 353 5.39 4.65 -5.42
N GLY A 354 4.83 3.48 -5.36
CA GLY A 354 5.12 2.42 -4.41
C GLY A 354 4.76 1.05 -4.98
N GLY A 355 4.54 0.10 -4.11
CA GLY A 355 3.96 -1.22 -4.37
C GLY A 355 2.58 -1.31 -3.72
N THR A 356 1.85 -2.37 -4.02
CA THR A 356 0.54 -2.69 -3.46
C THR A 356 0.29 -4.18 -3.62
N ASP A 357 -0.54 -4.75 -2.80
CA ASP A 357 -0.98 -6.13 -2.95
C ASP A 357 -1.61 -6.39 -4.31
N GLY A 358 -2.37 -5.43 -4.84
CA GLY A 358 -2.97 -5.52 -6.18
C GLY A 358 -1.94 -5.77 -7.29
N ALA A 359 -0.75 -5.16 -7.17
CA ALA A 359 0.35 -5.41 -8.11
C ALA A 359 0.83 -6.87 -8.03
N GLN A 360 1.09 -7.36 -6.82
CA GLN A 360 1.57 -8.74 -6.63
C GLN A 360 0.50 -9.77 -7.02
N LEU A 361 -0.77 -9.54 -6.68
CA LEU A 361 -1.91 -10.39 -7.05
C LEU A 361 -2.09 -10.45 -8.56
N SER A 362 -1.90 -9.34 -9.27
CA SER A 362 -1.95 -9.30 -10.74
C SER A 362 -0.91 -10.23 -11.37
N PHE A 363 0.31 -10.31 -10.83
CA PHE A 363 1.34 -11.25 -11.26
C PHE A 363 1.07 -12.70 -10.84
N LYS A 364 0.19 -12.93 -9.84
CA LYS A 364 -0.28 -14.27 -9.47
C LYS A 364 -1.48 -14.74 -10.31
N GLY A 365 -1.90 -13.95 -11.30
CA GLY A 365 -2.97 -14.28 -12.23
C GLY A 365 -4.35 -13.74 -11.82
N LEU A 366 -4.42 -12.82 -10.87
CA LEU A 366 -5.63 -12.09 -10.50
C LEU A 366 -5.44 -10.60 -10.83
N PRO A 367 -5.88 -10.12 -12.01
CA PRO A 367 -5.84 -8.69 -12.32
C PRO A 367 -6.54 -7.88 -11.23
N CYS A 368 -5.82 -6.97 -10.58
CA CYS A 368 -6.29 -6.32 -9.36
C CYS A 368 -5.81 -4.87 -9.26
N PRO A 369 -6.46 -3.92 -9.95
CA PRO A 369 -6.17 -2.49 -9.79
C PRO A 369 -6.64 -1.97 -8.43
N ASN A 370 -6.09 -0.80 -8.02
CA ASN A 370 -6.49 -0.10 -6.81
C ASN A 370 -7.59 0.90 -7.07
N ILE A 371 -8.48 1.03 -6.09
CA ILE A 371 -9.52 2.07 -5.98
C ILE A 371 -9.33 2.79 -4.65
N PHE A 372 -9.65 4.08 -4.59
CA PHE A 372 -9.54 4.90 -3.39
C PHE A 372 -10.39 4.37 -2.23
N ALA A 373 -9.86 4.50 -1.01
CA ALA A 373 -10.58 4.34 0.26
C ALA A 373 -10.87 5.71 0.94
N GLY A 374 -10.35 6.79 0.40
CA GLY A 374 -10.68 8.15 0.81
C GLY A 374 -9.92 8.69 2.03
N GLY A 375 -9.01 7.91 2.63
CA GLY A 375 -8.13 8.38 3.69
C GLY A 375 -6.96 9.20 3.16
N LEU A 376 -6.33 9.98 4.04
CA LEU A 376 -5.19 10.85 3.73
C LEU A 376 -4.18 10.87 4.86
N ASN A 377 -2.94 11.24 4.54
CA ASN A 377 -1.82 11.36 5.50
C ASN A 377 -1.52 10.07 6.25
N PHE A 378 -1.56 8.95 5.54
CA PHE A 378 -1.36 7.61 6.06
C PHE A 378 -0.04 7.45 6.85
N HIS A 379 0.09 6.37 7.61
CA HIS A 379 1.26 5.95 8.37
C HIS A 379 1.69 6.91 9.50
N GLY A 380 0.83 7.89 9.87
CA GLY A 380 1.21 8.88 10.84
C GLY A 380 0.07 9.45 11.68
N ARG A 381 0.46 10.31 12.63
CA ARG A 381 -0.45 10.97 13.57
C ARG A 381 -1.41 11.98 12.95
N TYR A 382 -1.16 12.38 11.72
CA TYR A 382 -1.95 13.35 10.95
C TYR A 382 -2.93 12.68 9.98
N GLU A 383 -3.03 11.37 10.07
CA GLU A 383 -3.97 10.57 9.28
C GLU A 383 -5.41 10.97 9.60
N PHE A 384 -6.20 11.12 8.55
CA PHE A 384 -7.63 11.42 8.66
C PHE A 384 -8.40 10.80 7.49
N VAL A 385 -9.71 10.66 7.68
CA VAL A 385 -10.61 10.24 6.60
C VAL A 385 -11.91 11.03 6.64
N PRO A 386 -12.32 11.68 5.54
CA PRO A 386 -13.63 12.28 5.42
C PRO A 386 -14.72 11.20 5.32
N ILE A 387 -15.80 11.35 6.08
CA ILE A 387 -16.93 10.41 6.05
C ILE A 387 -17.53 10.31 4.65
N GLN A 388 -17.71 11.46 3.99
CA GLN A 388 -18.26 11.54 2.65
C GLN A 388 -17.35 10.85 1.60
N SER A 389 -16.04 10.79 1.84
CA SER A 389 -15.12 10.04 1.00
C SER A 389 -15.34 8.53 1.10
N MET A 390 -15.49 8.01 2.32
CA MET A 390 -15.84 6.60 2.54
C MET A 390 -17.21 6.25 1.95
N GLU A 391 -18.21 7.12 2.05
CA GLU A 391 -19.52 6.92 1.45
C GLU A 391 -19.45 6.82 -0.07
N LYS A 392 -18.63 7.66 -0.71
CA LYS A 392 -18.36 7.60 -2.15
C LYS A 392 -17.68 6.28 -2.54
N ALA A 393 -16.67 5.84 -1.78
CA ALA A 393 -15.96 4.59 -2.03
C ALA A 393 -16.90 3.38 -1.91
N MET A 394 -17.69 3.31 -0.85
CA MET A 394 -18.74 2.30 -0.67
C MET A 394 -19.72 2.27 -1.87
N ASN A 395 -20.17 3.45 -2.33
CA ASN A 395 -21.06 3.55 -3.49
C ASN A 395 -20.40 3.08 -4.80
N VAL A 396 -19.09 3.32 -4.97
CA VAL A 396 -18.33 2.81 -6.12
C VAL A 396 -18.32 1.28 -6.12
N VAL A 397 -18.10 0.63 -4.96
CA VAL A 397 -18.20 -0.84 -4.85
C VAL A 397 -19.56 -1.35 -5.30
N VAL A 398 -20.65 -0.72 -4.84
CA VAL A 398 -22.02 -1.08 -5.25
C VAL A 398 -22.21 -0.91 -6.76
N LYS A 399 -21.70 0.19 -7.34
CA LYS A 399 -21.81 0.46 -8.78
C LYS A 399 -20.99 -0.50 -9.63
N ILE A 400 -19.81 -0.89 -9.22
CA ILE A 400 -19.03 -1.92 -9.90
C ILE A 400 -19.83 -3.23 -9.97
N ALA A 401 -20.39 -3.65 -8.83
CA ALA A 401 -21.19 -4.87 -8.76
C ALA A 401 -22.41 -4.82 -9.70
N GLU A 402 -23.12 -3.68 -9.76
CA GLU A 402 -24.25 -3.46 -10.66
C GLU A 402 -23.85 -3.46 -12.14
N ILE A 403 -22.82 -2.70 -12.51
CA ILE A 403 -22.35 -2.54 -13.90
C ILE A 403 -21.90 -3.87 -14.47
N THR A 404 -21.25 -4.71 -13.66
CA THR A 404 -20.76 -6.03 -14.07
C THR A 404 -21.89 -6.98 -14.55
N THR A 405 -23.14 -6.68 -14.25
CA THR A 405 -24.31 -7.47 -14.68
C THR A 405 -25.03 -6.88 -15.91
N ARG A 406 -24.63 -5.73 -16.38
CA ARG A 406 -25.27 -5.04 -17.54
C ARG A 406 -24.74 -5.64 -18.85
#